data_3c85d185d990a01fc22e9061447417af
#
_entry.id   3c85d185d990a01fc22e9061447417af
#
_cell.length_a   1.000
_cell.length_b   1.000
_cell.length_c   1.000
_cell.angle_alpha   90.00
_cell.angle_beta   90.00
_cell.angle_gamma   90.00
#
_symmetry.space_group_name_H-M   'P 1'
#
loop_
_entity.id
_entity.type
_entity.pdbx_description
1 polymer ?
#
loop_
_entity_poly.entity_id
_entity_poly.type
_entity_poly.pdbx_seq_one_letter_code
_entity_poly.pdbx_strand_id
1 'polypeptide(L)'
;ILVGTTSIEKSESLAALLKKRKIKHNVLNARFHEQEASIVAQAGVSGTVTIATNMAGRGTDIQLGGNAEMRIKNELAGLLDENEIATRSAQIRAEVAADKERAKAAGGLYVVGTERHESRRIDNQLRGRSGRQGDPGASKFFLSLQDDLMRIFGSDRMDSILTRLGLEEGEAIA
;
A
#
# COMPACT_ATOMS: atom_id res chain seq x y z
N ILE A 1 -4.62 -2.53 -2.48
CA ILE A 1 -3.37 -3.15 -1.99
C ILE A 1 -2.38 -2.05 -1.63
N LEU A 2 -1.79 -2.13 -0.44
CA LEU A 2 -0.68 -1.29 -0.01
C LEU A 2 0.59 -2.13 0.07
N VAL A 3 1.62 -1.76 -0.70
CA VAL A 3 2.92 -2.45 -0.69
C VAL A 3 3.93 -1.59 0.05
N GLY A 4 4.44 -2.10 1.16
CA GLY A 4 5.48 -1.45 1.95
C GLY A 4 6.88 -1.90 1.52
N THR A 5 7.77 -0.95 1.26
CA THR A 5 9.18 -1.16 0.95
C THR A 5 10.06 -0.48 1.98
N THR A 6 11.29 -0.94 2.14
CA THR A 6 12.24 -0.41 3.13
C THR A 6 13.03 0.79 2.63
N SER A 7 13.13 0.99 1.31
CA SER A 7 13.85 2.12 0.72
C SER A 7 13.15 2.69 -0.52
N ILE A 8 13.58 3.90 -0.92
CA ILE A 8 13.10 4.56 -2.13
C ILE A 8 13.50 3.76 -3.36
N GLU A 9 14.73 3.26 -3.43
CA GLU A 9 15.26 2.49 -4.55
C GLU A 9 14.45 1.21 -4.77
N LYS A 10 14.09 0.50 -3.69
CA LYS A 10 13.25 -0.70 -3.75
C LYS A 10 11.83 -0.37 -4.23
N SER A 11 11.28 0.78 -3.81
CA SER A 11 9.97 1.24 -4.29
C SER A 11 9.99 1.58 -5.78
N GLU A 12 11.04 2.24 -6.25
CA GLU A 12 11.23 2.57 -7.67
C GLU A 12 11.43 1.32 -8.54
N SER A 13 12.24 0.36 -8.06
CA SER A 13 12.45 -0.92 -8.74
C SER A 13 11.16 -1.71 -8.88
N LEU A 14 10.37 -1.80 -7.82
CA LEU A 14 9.07 -2.47 -7.85
C LEU A 14 8.08 -1.74 -8.79
N ALA A 15 8.05 -0.41 -8.75
CA ALA A 15 7.23 0.39 -9.65
C ALA A 15 7.58 0.14 -11.12
N ALA A 16 8.88 0.06 -11.45
CA ALA A 16 9.34 -0.28 -12.80
C ALA A 16 8.86 -1.67 -13.25
N LEU A 17 8.90 -2.67 -12.36
CA LEU A 17 8.39 -4.01 -12.62
C LEU A 17 6.86 -4.02 -12.86
N LEU A 18 6.09 -3.33 -12.02
CA LEU A 18 4.64 -3.22 -12.19
C LEU A 18 4.28 -2.49 -13.49
N LYS A 19 5.01 -1.43 -13.82
CA LYS A 19 4.86 -0.71 -15.10
C LYS A 19 5.12 -1.63 -16.29
N LYS A 20 6.20 -2.42 -16.26
CA LYS A 20 6.52 -3.41 -17.30
C LYS A 20 5.39 -4.44 -17.47
N ARG A 21 4.74 -4.82 -16.39
CA ARG A 21 3.59 -5.74 -16.38
C ARG A 21 2.24 -5.06 -16.62
N LYS A 22 2.24 -3.76 -16.93
CA LYS A 22 1.04 -2.94 -17.19
C LYS A 22 0.05 -2.91 -16.00
N ILE A 23 0.55 -3.08 -14.77
CA ILE A 23 -0.24 -2.95 -13.56
C ILE A 23 -0.24 -1.48 -13.14
N LYS A 24 -1.42 -0.87 -13.11
CA LYS A 24 -1.59 0.52 -12.63
C LYS A 24 -1.25 0.59 -11.14
N HIS A 25 -0.44 1.56 -10.76
CA HIS A 25 0.00 1.76 -9.38
C HIS A 25 0.36 3.22 -9.12
N ASN A 26 0.32 3.60 -7.84
CA ASN A 26 0.83 4.88 -7.35
C ASN A 26 2.07 4.62 -6.49
N VAL A 27 3.01 5.57 -6.49
CA VAL A 27 4.21 5.51 -5.66
C VAL A 27 4.18 6.66 -4.65
N LEU A 28 4.23 6.29 -3.38
CA LEU A 28 4.26 7.20 -2.25
C LEU A 28 5.64 7.14 -1.61
N ASN A 29 6.46 8.15 -1.87
CA ASN A 29 7.78 8.28 -1.29
C ASN A 29 8.08 9.73 -0.93
N ALA A 30 9.14 9.96 -0.16
CA ALA A 30 9.51 11.28 0.35
C ALA A 30 9.88 12.34 -0.73
N ARG A 31 9.93 11.96 -2.01
CA ARG A 31 10.22 12.89 -3.11
C ARG A 31 9.00 13.68 -3.58
N PHE A 32 7.78 13.22 -3.26
CA PHE A 32 6.53 13.76 -3.80
C PHE A 32 5.58 14.24 -2.70
N HIS A 33 6.05 15.06 -1.76
CA HIS A 33 5.26 15.54 -0.62
C HIS A 33 3.95 16.24 -1.01
N GLU A 34 3.94 17.02 -2.10
CA GLU A 34 2.74 17.72 -2.54
C GLU A 34 1.62 16.77 -3.01
N GLN A 35 2.00 15.61 -3.53
CA GLN A 35 1.05 14.59 -4.02
C GLN A 35 0.71 13.55 -2.95
N GLU A 36 1.44 13.52 -1.85
CA GLU A 36 1.31 12.51 -0.80
C GLU A 36 -0.12 12.39 -0.28
N ALA A 37 -0.74 13.50 0.07
CA ALA A 37 -2.10 13.52 0.59
C ALA A 37 -3.12 12.99 -0.42
N SER A 38 -2.96 13.33 -1.71
CA SER A 38 -3.82 12.85 -2.78
C SER A 38 -3.66 11.34 -3.02
N ILE A 39 -2.43 10.84 -3.01
CA ILE A 39 -2.14 9.41 -3.19
C ILE A 39 -2.70 8.61 -2.02
N VAL A 40 -2.51 9.08 -0.78
CA VAL A 40 -3.05 8.42 0.43
C VAL A 40 -4.57 8.40 0.40
N ALA A 41 -5.21 9.51 -0.02
CA ALA A 41 -6.66 9.60 -0.15
C ALA A 41 -7.25 8.58 -1.12
N GLN A 42 -6.49 8.14 -2.12
CA GLN A 42 -6.89 7.17 -3.12
C GLN A 42 -6.47 5.73 -2.77
N ALA A 43 -5.58 5.53 -1.79
CA ALA A 43 -4.98 4.22 -1.50
C ALA A 43 -6.00 3.17 -1.03
N GLY A 44 -7.14 3.59 -0.50
CA GLY A 44 -8.23 2.71 -0.06
C GLY A 44 -9.29 2.41 -1.11
N VAL A 45 -9.20 2.99 -2.30
CA VAL A 45 -10.12 2.72 -3.42
C VAL A 45 -9.93 1.29 -3.92
N SER A 46 -11.04 0.60 -4.23
CA SER A 46 -10.99 -0.79 -4.69
C SER A 46 -10.17 -0.93 -5.98
N GLY A 47 -9.36 -1.98 -6.08
CA GLY A 47 -8.49 -2.23 -7.22
C GLY A 47 -7.20 -1.37 -7.26
N THR A 48 -7.03 -0.41 -6.35
CA THR A 48 -5.83 0.44 -6.32
C THR A 48 -4.63 -0.30 -5.74
N VAL A 49 -3.46 -0.10 -6.34
CA VAL A 49 -2.16 -0.56 -5.84
C VAL A 49 -1.32 0.68 -5.50
N THR A 50 -0.89 0.78 -4.26
CA THR A 50 -0.01 1.86 -3.80
C THR A 50 1.27 1.28 -3.23
N ILE A 51 2.41 1.70 -3.74
CA ILE A 51 3.73 1.36 -3.20
C ILE A 51 4.14 2.51 -2.27
N ALA A 52 4.48 2.20 -1.03
CA ALA A 52 4.89 3.20 -0.05
C ALA A 52 6.21 2.80 0.62
N THR A 53 7.13 3.73 0.78
CA THR A 53 8.23 3.54 1.73
C THR A 53 7.68 3.63 3.16
N ASN A 54 8.35 3.01 4.12
CA ASN A 54 7.88 2.89 5.51
C ASN A 54 7.51 4.22 6.18
N MET A 55 8.16 5.32 5.78
CA MET A 55 7.95 6.66 6.34
C MET A 55 6.86 7.46 5.63
N ALA A 56 6.52 7.11 4.40
CA ALA A 56 5.57 7.84 3.59
C ALA A 56 4.12 7.59 4.06
N GLY A 57 3.29 8.63 4.05
CA GLY A 57 1.90 8.57 4.52
C GLY A 57 1.73 8.30 6.02
N ARG A 58 2.78 8.49 6.82
CA ARG A 58 2.71 8.30 8.28
C ARG A 58 1.77 9.33 8.90
N GLY A 59 0.90 8.85 9.80
CA GLY A 59 -0.08 9.71 10.49
C GLY A 59 -1.38 9.94 9.71
N THR A 60 -1.46 9.51 8.45
CA THR A 60 -2.69 9.61 7.65
C THR A 60 -3.42 8.27 7.62
N ASP A 61 -4.71 8.30 7.84
CA ASP A 61 -5.55 7.11 7.80
C ASP A 61 -5.97 6.76 6.36
N ILE A 62 -5.84 5.49 5.96
CA ILE A 62 -6.30 5.01 4.65
C ILE A 62 -7.75 4.58 4.82
N GLN A 63 -8.65 5.33 4.19
CA GLN A 63 -10.08 5.07 4.21
C GLN A 63 -10.47 4.15 3.06
N LEU A 64 -11.16 3.05 3.35
CA LEU A 64 -11.72 2.18 2.31
C LEU A 64 -12.74 2.95 1.46
N GLY A 65 -12.65 2.78 0.14
CA GLY A 65 -13.44 3.56 -0.82
C GLY A 65 -12.83 4.91 -1.18
N GLY A 66 -11.77 5.35 -0.47
CA GLY A 66 -11.14 6.65 -0.66
C GLY A 66 -11.68 7.74 0.28
N ASN A 67 -11.10 8.94 0.19
CA ASN A 67 -11.48 10.10 0.98
C ASN A 67 -12.46 10.99 0.21
N ALA A 68 -13.75 10.95 0.56
CA ALA A 68 -14.81 11.70 -0.11
C ALA A 68 -14.59 13.22 -0.03
N GLU A 69 -14.17 13.73 1.13
CA GLU A 69 -14.00 15.18 1.32
C GLU A 69 -12.85 15.73 0.47
N MET A 70 -11.77 14.97 0.33
CA MET A 70 -10.65 15.35 -0.54
C MET A 70 -11.05 15.29 -2.03
N ARG A 71 -11.84 14.30 -2.44
CA ARG A 71 -12.40 14.25 -3.79
C ARG A 71 -13.29 15.46 -4.07
N ILE A 72 -14.20 15.78 -3.16
CA ILE A 72 -15.09 16.94 -3.25
C ILE A 72 -14.25 18.22 -3.42
N LYS A 73 -13.26 18.42 -2.55
CA LYS A 73 -12.39 19.58 -2.60
C LYS A 73 -11.65 19.71 -3.94
N ASN A 74 -11.16 18.60 -4.49
CA ASN A 74 -10.36 18.63 -5.72
C ASN A 74 -11.23 18.69 -6.98
N GLU A 75 -12.33 17.91 -7.04
CA GLU A 75 -13.18 17.81 -8.23
C GLU A 75 -14.11 19.01 -8.38
N LEU A 76 -14.51 19.65 -7.28
CA LEU A 76 -15.41 20.80 -7.29
C LEU A 76 -14.66 22.15 -7.09
N ALA A 77 -13.33 22.12 -7.10
CA ALA A 77 -12.53 23.35 -7.02
C ALA A 77 -12.86 24.26 -8.21
N GLY A 78 -13.37 25.48 -7.89
CA GLY A 78 -13.74 26.46 -8.93
C GLY A 78 -15.18 26.46 -9.37
N LEU A 79 -16.03 25.53 -8.91
CA LEU A 79 -17.49 25.62 -9.07
C LEU A 79 -18.04 26.70 -8.13
N LEU A 80 -18.96 27.53 -8.66
CA LEU A 80 -19.59 28.64 -7.93
C LEU A 80 -21.06 28.38 -7.59
N ASP A 81 -21.72 27.46 -8.27
CA ASP A 81 -23.13 27.14 -8.05
C ASP A 81 -23.27 26.19 -6.84
N GLU A 82 -23.86 26.71 -5.77
CA GLU A 82 -24.09 25.98 -4.53
C GLU A 82 -24.97 24.72 -4.71
N ASN A 83 -25.97 24.76 -5.59
CA ASN A 83 -26.83 23.63 -5.86
C ASN A 83 -26.09 22.52 -6.62
N GLU A 84 -25.27 22.88 -7.58
CA GLU A 84 -24.42 21.94 -8.30
C GLU A 84 -23.38 21.32 -7.37
N ILE A 85 -22.72 22.13 -6.52
CA ILE A 85 -21.79 21.65 -5.50
C ILE A 85 -22.46 20.65 -4.56
N ALA A 86 -23.65 20.97 -4.05
CA ALA A 86 -24.39 20.09 -3.15
C ALA A 86 -24.74 18.75 -3.82
N THR A 87 -25.23 18.79 -5.05
CA THR A 87 -25.63 17.60 -5.82
C THR A 87 -24.43 16.71 -6.12
N ARG A 88 -23.34 17.30 -6.62
CA ARG A 88 -22.10 16.57 -6.93
C ARG A 88 -21.44 16.01 -5.67
N SER A 89 -21.44 16.76 -4.57
CA SER A 89 -20.91 16.27 -3.28
C SER A 89 -21.67 15.07 -2.77
N ALA A 90 -22.99 15.08 -2.87
CA ALA A 90 -23.83 13.93 -2.49
C ALA A 90 -23.53 12.71 -3.37
N GLN A 91 -23.37 12.91 -4.68
CA GLN A 91 -22.99 11.84 -5.60
C GLN A 91 -21.62 11.24 -5.26
N ILE A 92 -20.59 12.08 -5.03
CA ILE A 92 -19.24 11.62 -4.65
C ILE A 92 -19.29 10.80 -3.36
N ARG A 93 -20.02 11.26 -2.34
CA ARG A 93 -20.17 10.50 -1.09
C ARG A 93 -20.85 9.15 -1.31
N ALA A 94 -21.85 9.08 -2.16
CA ALA A 94 -22.52 7.83 -2.50
C ALA A 94 -21.57 6.86 -3.24
N GLU A 95 -20.79 7.35 -4.20
CA GLU A 95 -19.77 6.56 -4.92
C GLU A 95 -18.72 6.00 -3.96
N VAL A 96 -18.18 6.82 -3.06
CA VAL A 96 -17.19 6.40 -2.06
C VAL A 96 -17.78 5.37 -1.10
N ALA A 97 -19.02 5.55 -0.66
CA ALA A 97 -19.71 4.59 0.19
C ALA A 97 -19.91 3.24 -0.52
N ALA A 98 -20.32 3.24 -1.78
CA ALA A 98 -20.47 2.03 -2.57
C ALA A 98 -19.14 1.32 -2.80
N ASP A 99 -18.06 2.07 -3.05
CA ASP A 99 -16.72 1.52 -3.20
C ASP A 99 -16.18 0.95 -1.88
N LYS A 100 -16.47 1.60 -0.75
CA LYS A 100 -16.13 1.09 0.58
C LYS A 100 -16.71 -0.31 0.82
N GLU A 101 -17.98 -0.52 0.48
CA GLU A 101 -18.62 -1.83 0.62
C GLU A 101 -17.99 -2.87 -0.31
N ARG A 102 -17.62 -2.50 -1.55
CA ARG A 102 -16.86 -3.39 -2.46
C ARG A 102 -15.50 -3.76 -1.88
N ALA A 103 -14.76 -2.79 -1.35
CA ALA A 103 -13.47 -3.02 -0.72
C ALA A 103 -13.58 -3.94 0.51
N LYS A 104 -14.61 -3.75 1.34
CA LYS A 104 -14.91 -4.63 2.49
C LYS A 104 -15.23 -6.06 2.06
N ALA A 105 -16.08 -6.22 1.05
CA ALA A 105 -16.44 -7.54 0.50
C ALA A 105 -15.23 -8.28 -0.06
N ALA A 106 -14.24 -7.56 -0.57
CA ALA A 106 -12.95 -8.11 -1.03
C ALA A 106 -11.95 -8.41 0.11
N GLY A 107 -12.31 -8.16 1.38
CA GLY A 107 -11.45 -8.40 2.54
C GLY A 107 -10.72 -7.15 3.06
N GLY A 108 -11.07 -5.96 2.58
CA GLY A 108 -10.52 -4.68 3.01
C GLY A 108 -9.13 -4.37 2.45
N LEU A 109 -8.35 -3.56 3.18
CA LEU A 109 -7.00 -3.21 2.76
C LEU A 109 -6.03 -4.39 2.96
N TYR A 110 -5.44 -4.84 1.86
CA TYR A 110 -4.39 -5.86 1.89
C TYR A 110 -3.02 -5.20 1.91
N VAL A 111 -2.25 -5.44 2.97
CA VAL A 111 -0.90 -4.90 3.16
C VAL A 111 0.14 -5.96 2.80
N VAL A 112 1.06 -5.61 1.90
CA VAL A 112 2.18 -6.46 1.49
C VAL A 112 3.48 -5.82 1.97
N GLY A 113 4.26 -6.53 2.77
CA GLY A 113 5.65 -6.20 3.06
C GLY A 113 6.58 -6.94 2.11
N THR A 114 7.46 -6.23 1.42
CA THR A 114 8.43 -6.84 0.49
C THR A 114 9.62 -7.43 1.20
N GLU A 115 9.82 -7.07 2.47
CA GLU A 115 10.88 -7.56 3.36
C GLU A 115 10.56 -7.14 4.80
N ARG A 116 11.36 -7.61 5.75
CA ARG A 116 11.27 -7.17 7.16
C ARG A 116 12.15 -5.95 7.38
N HIS A 117 11.69 -5.06 8.25
CA HIS A 117 12.52 -3.96 8.75
C HIS A 117 13.35 -4.42 9.94
N GLU A 118 14.44 -3.69 10.24
CA GLU A 118 15.28 -3.94 11.41
C GLU A 118 14.49 -3.85 12.74
N SER A 119 13.46 -3.02 12.76
CA SER A 119 12.59 -2.83 13.91
C SER A 119 11.21 -3.46 13.69
N ARG A 120 10.85 -4.40 14.57
CA ARG A 120 9.50 -4.98 14.63
C ARG A 120 8.40 -3.92 14.78
N ARG A 121 8.73 -2.78 15.39
CA ARG A 121 7.81 -1.65 15.53
C ARG A 121 7.41 -1.11 14.15
N ILE A 122 8.34 -0.99 13.22
CA ILE A 122 8.08 -0.50 11.85
C ILE A 122 7.20 -1.49 11.10
N ASP A 123 7.48 -2.79 11.19
CA ASP A 123 6.63 -3.83 10.60
C ASP A 123 5.20 -3.75 11.14
N ASN A 124 5.04 -3.57 12.45
CA ASN A 124 3.73 -3.43 13.07
C ASN A 124 3.02 -2.14 12.64
N GLN A 125 3.74 -1.04 12.41
CA GLN A 125 3.16 0.19 11.86
C GLN A 125 2.65 -0.01 10.43
N LEU A 126 3.37 -0.77 9.62
CA LEU A 126 2.93 -1.13 8.27
C LEU A 126 1.67 -2.02 8.33
N ARG A 127 1.68 -3.08 9.13
CA ARG A 127 0.52 -3.95 9.35
C ARG A 127 -0.71 -3.19 9.86
N GLY A 128 -0.48 -2.26 10.78
CA GLY A 128 -1.53 -1.44 11.40
C GLY A 128 -2.16 -0.41 10.46
N ARG A 129 -1.77 -0.36 9.19
CA ARG A 129 -2.49 0.38 8.14
C ARG A 129 -3.79 -0.31 7.73
N SER A 130 -3.88 -1.61 7.92
CA SER A 130 -5.02 -2.47 7.61
C SER A 130 -5.86 -2.74 8.87
N GLY A 131 -7.12 -3.12 8.69
CA GLY A 131 -8.01 -3.51 9.78
C GLY A 131 -8.36 -2.39 10.74
N ARG A 132 -8.45 -1.15 10.29
CA ARG A 132 -8.77 0.01 11.11
C ARG A 132 -10.27 0.21 11.27
N GLN A 133 -10.67 0.78 12.41
CA GLN A 133 -12.06 1.16 12.70
C GLN A 133 -13.07 0.00 12.54
N GLY A 134 -12.62 -1.24 12.79
CA GLY A 134 -13.46 -2.43 12.65
C GLY A 134 -13.62 -2.93 11.21
N ASP A 135 -13.00 -2.29 10.24
CA ASP A 135 -13.00 -2.77 8.85
C ASP A 135 -12.13 -4.03 8.71
N PRO A 136 -12.47 -4.96 7.80
CA PRO A 136 -11.63 -6.11 7.51
C PRO A 136 -10.29 -5.70 6.91
N GLY A 137 -9.29 -6.57 7.03
CA GLY A 137 -7.99 -6.34 6.45
C GLY A 137 -7.07 -7.52 6.65
N ALA A 138 -6.02 -7.57 5.84
CA ALA A 138 -5.00 -8.61 5.93
C ALA A 138 -3.61 -8.04 5.67
N SER A 139 -2.58 -8.77 6.13
CA SER A 139 -1.19 -8.43 5.81
C SER A 139 -0.35 -9.67 5.57
N LYS A 140 0.57 -9.59 4.61
CA LYS A 140 1.53 -10.64 4.31
C LYS A 140 2.91 -10.04 4.05
N PHE A 141 3.95 -10.67 4.59
CA PHE A 141 5.33 -10.35 4.29
C PHE A 141 5.91 -11.41 3.36
N PHE A 142 6.53 -10.97 2.28
CA PHE A 142 7.34 -11.80 1.41
C PHE A 142 8.79 -11.57 1.77
N LEU A 143 9.51 -12.63 2.07
CA LEU A 143 10.90 -12.57 2.54
C LEU A 143 11.80 -13.25 1.52
N SER A 144 12.99 -12.69 1.34
CA SER A 144 14.06 -13.30 0.59
C SER A 144 15.27 -13.55 1.50
N LEU A 145 15.99 -14.61 1.25
CA LEU A 145 17.29 -14.85 1.93
C LEU A 145 18.34 -13.80 1.56
N GLN A 146 18.10 -13.08 0.45
CA GLN A 146 18.93 -11.98 0.00
C GLN A 146 18.56 -10.64 0.65
N ASP A 147 17.48 -10.60 1.46
CA ASP A 147 17.13 -9.40 2.21
C ASP A 147 18.24 -9.02 3.20
N ASP A 148 18.50 -7.73 3.36
CA ASP A 148 19.60 -7.22 4.20
C ASP A 148 19.56 -7.78 5.62
N LEU A 149 18.36 -7.88 6.21
CA LEU A 149 18.17 -8.46 7.54
C LEU A 149 18.54 -9.94 7.59
N MET A 150 18.21 -10.71 6.56
CA MET A 150 18.52 -12.13 6.47
C MET A 150 20.02 -12.36 6.25
N ARG A 151 20.67 -11.51 5.46
CA ARG A 151 22.13 -11.55 5.25
C ARG A 151 22.91 -11.27 6.53
N ILE A 152 22.42 -10.38 7.41
CA ILE A 152 23.08 -10.06 8.70
C ILE A 152 22.95 -11.23 9.69
N PHE A 153 21.80 -11.93 9.72
CA PHE A 153 21.48 -12.88 10.78
C PHE A 153 21.61 -14.36 10.42
N GLY A 154 21.92 -14.74 9.20
CA GLY A 154 21.96 -16.18 8.96
C GLY A 154 22.27 -16.73 7.58
N SER A 155 22.87 -15.98 6.67
CA SER A 155 23.00 -16.42 5.28
C SER A 155 23.72 -17.76 5.10
N ASP A 156 24.93 -17.92 5.66
CA ASP A 156 25.82 -19.04 5.32
C ASP A 156 25.31 -20.41 5.79
N ARG A 157 24.63 -20.45 6.93
CA ARG A 157 24.01 -21.70 7.43
C ARG A 157 22.69 -22.02 6.72
N MET A 158 21.93 -20.99 6.40
CA MET A 158 20.63 -21.15 5.76
C MET A 158 20.80 -21.62 4.31
N ASP A 159 21.73 -21.04 3.55
CA ASP A 159 22.03 -21.44 2.17
C ASP A 159 22.45 -22.89 2.09
N SER A 160 23.28 -23.35 3.04
CA SER A 160 23.68 -24.76 3.09
C SER A 160 22.54 -25.73 3.43
N ILE A 161 21.56 -25.30 4.24
CA ILE A 161 20.39 -26.10 4.58
C ILE A 161 19.45 -26.17 3.38
N LEU A 162 19.20 -25.06 2.69
CA LEU A 162 18.30 -25.00 1.54
C LEU A 162 18.84 -25.80 0.36
N THR A 163 20.14 -25.69 0.08
CA THR A 163 20.81 -26.52 -0.93
C THR A 163 20.67 -28.03 -0.62
N ARG A 164 20.79 -28.40 0.66
CA ARG A 164 20.56 -29.80 1.09
C ARG A 164 19.10 -30.25 0.95
N LEU A 165 18.13 -29.32 1.02
CA LEU A 165 16.71 -29.58 0.81
C LEU A 165 16.33 -29.57 -0.68
N GLY A 166 17.29 -29.34 -1.59
CA GLY A 166 17.06 -29.36 -3.03
C GLY A 166 16.35 -28.12 -3.57
N LEU A 167 16.37 -27.00 -2.83
CA LEU A 167 15.81 -25.74 -3.27
C LEU A 167 16.84 -24.95 -4.08
N GLU A 168 16.45 -24.50 -5.28
CA GLU A 168 17.31 -23.70 -6.15
C GLU A 168 17.18 -22.20 -5.85
N GLU A 169 18.20 -21.43 -6.23
CA GLU A 169 18.18 -19.97 -6.07
C GLU A 169 17.04 -19.36 -6.89
N GLY A 170 16.23 -18.55 -6.23
CA GLY A 170 15.03 -17.92 -6.85
C GLY A 170 13.76 -18.73 -6.74
N GLU A 171 13.80 -19.92 -6.15
CA GLU A 171 12.61 -20.75 -5.91
C GLU A 171 11.82 -20.23 -4.70
N ALA A 172 10.49 -20.22 -4.83
CA ALA A 172 9.61 -19.80 -3.74
C ALA A 172 9.37 -20.96 -2.77
N ILE A 173 9.64 -20.73 -1.50
CA ILE A 173 9.28 -21.65 -0.42
C ILE A 173 7.83 -21.40 -0.03
N ALA A 174 6.95 -22.36 -0.26
CA ALA A 174 5.52 -22.26 0.04
C ALA A 174 5.20 -22.65 1.49
#